data_d0d7777f0c7f87650dd413ce85f74e73
#
_entry.id   d0d7777f0c7f87650dd413ce85f74e73
#
_cell.length_a   1.000
_cell.length_b   1.000
_cell.length_c   1.000
_cell.angle_alpha   90.00
_cell.angle_beta   90.00
_cell.angle_gamma   90.00
#
_symmetry.space_group_name_H-M   'P 1'
#
loop_
_entity.id
_entity.type
_entity.pdbx_description
1 polymer ?
#
loop_
_entity_poly.entity_id
_entity_poly.type
_entity_poly.pdbx_seq_one_letter_code
_entity_poly.pdbx_strand_id
1 'polypeptide(L)'
;KIFEYIEAKNIFNLKKNQLSIVIHPSSFVHAIVFFKENIIKFLAHETNMSIPISSALNLHNKFNKKKNYDLIYKLNNFEFKKPSSKQFPLLSIIDIIPENPTFFETILITINDNLVNKYLNNHINYKSIHLNILKLLKSPFFVKFYKLKPKNIYDIKCVIQLTNKYVENNYKNYDN
;
A
#
# COMPACT_ATOMS: atom_id res chain seq x y z
N LYS A 1 -0.30 3.04 1.96
CA LYS A 1 -1.02 2.11 2.87
C LYS A 1 -1.82 1.03 2.13
N ILE A 2 -2.44 1.32 0.99
CA ILE A 2 -3.17 0.30 0.22
C ILE A 2 -2.22 -0.79 -0.31
N PHE A 3 -1.06 -0.42 -0.83
CA PHE A 3 -0.05 -1.41 -1.27
C PHE A 3 0.45 -2.27 -0.11
N GLU A 4 0.76 -1.65 1.04
CA GLU A 4 1.16 -2.39 2.26
C GLU A 4 0.05 -3.34 2.75
N TYR A 5 -1.22 -2.93 2.63
CA TYR A 5 -2.36 -3.78 2.97
C TYR A 5 -2.44 -5.01 2.05
N ILE A 6 -2.30 -4.79 0.72
CA ILE A 6 -2.31 -5.88 -0.28
C ILE A 6 -1.11 -6.80 -0.07
N GLU A 7 0.07 -6.23 0.17
CA GLU A 7 1.31 -6.95 0.44
C GLU A 7 1.15 -7.85 1.67
N ALA A 8 0.72 -7.31 2.80
CA ALA A 8 0.50 -8.09 4.02
C ALA A 8 -0.55 -9.19 3.79
N LYS A 9 -1.65 -8.88 3.10
CA LYS A 9 -2.69 -9.85 2.76
C LYS A 9 -2.12 -11.03 1.98
N ASN A 10 -1.30 -10.76 0.97
CA ASN A 10 -0.80 -11.79 0.07
C ASN A 10 0.38 -12.57 0.66
N ILE A 11 1.34 -11.89 1.32
CA ILE A 11 2.52 -12.54 1.92
C ILE A 11 2.12 -13.46 3.07
N PHE A 12 1.21 -12.99 3.95
CA PHE A 12 0.79 -13.75 5.13
C PHE A 12 -0.48 -14.56 4.89
N ASN A 13 -1.02 -14.59 3.67
CA ASN A 13 -2.25 -15.28 3.30
C ASN A 13 -3.43 -14.95 4.24
N LEU A 14 -3.62 -13.65 4.52
CA LEU A 14 -4.65 -13.16 5.42
C LEU A 14 -5.96 -12.85 4.67
N LYS A 15 -7.07 -13.04 5.37
CA LYS A 15 -8.38 -12.58 4.90
C LYS A 15 -8.56 -11.09 5.18
N LYS A 16 -9.43 -10.40 4.43
CA LYS A 16 -9.70 -8.97 4.63
C LYS A 16 -10.13 -8.62 6.06
N ASN A 17 -10.92 -9.47 6.69
CA ASN A 17 -11.39 -9.26 8.06
C ASN A 17 -10.31 -9.42 9.14
N GLN A 18 -9.14 -9.91 8.78
CA GLN A 18 -7.98 -10.03 9.66
C GLN A 18 -7.03 -8.82 9.56
N LEU A 19 -7.31 -7.89 8.64
CA LEU A 19 -6.48 -6.73 8.39
C LEU A 19 -7.24 -5.43 8.65
N SER A 20 -6.57 -4.47 9.23
CA SER A 20 -7.07 -3.10 9.35
C SER A 20 -5.94 -2.09 9.19
N ILE A 21 -6.30 -0.85 8.87
CA ILE A 21 -5.36 0.25 8.76
C ILE A 21 -5.64 1.21 9.90
N VAL A 22 -4.58 1.54 10.64
CA VAL A 22 -4.57 2.62 11.64
C VAL A 22 -3.46 3.61 11.32
N ILE A 23 -3.63 4.83 11.76
CA ILE A 23 -2.62 5.88 11.62
C ILE A 23 -2.02 6.17 12.98
N HIS A 24 -0.70 6.07 13.05
CA HIS A 24 0.10 6.53 14.17
C HIS A 24 0.79 7.84 13.77
N PRO A 25 0.46 9.00 14.39
CA PRO A 25 0.92 10.30 13.92
C PRO A 25 2.44 10.45 13.85
N SER A 26 3.17 9.89 14.82
CA SER A 26 4.64 9.93 14.82
C SER A 26 5.28 8.91 13.89
N SER A 27 4.49 8.02 13.26
CA SER A 27 4.98 6.93 12.39
C SER A 27 6.02 6.00 13.04
N PHE A 28 6.08 5.96 14.37
CA PHE A 28 7.03 5.12 15.11
C PHE A 28 6.57 3.66 15.18
N VAL A 29 5.25 3.41 15.31
CA VAL A 29 4.67 2.06 15.22
C VAL A 29 4.32 1.76 13.78
N HIS A 30 4.86 0.65 13.26
CA HIS A 30 4.70 0.23 11.86
C HIS A 30 3.71 -0.90 11.68
N ALA A 31 3.62 -1.82 12.65
CA ALA A 31 2.65 -2.91 12.65
C ALA A 31 2.20 -3.26 14.06
N ILE A 32 0.96 -3.72 14.18
CA ILE A 32 0.38 -4.27 15.41
C ILE A 32 -0.18 -5.63 15.03
N VAL A 33 0.27 -6.67 15.73
CA VAL A 33 -0.15 -8.04 15.48
C VAL A 33 -0.89 -8.56 16.71
N PHE A 34 -2.14 -8.97 16.50
CA PHE A 34 -2.99 -9.60 17.52
C PHE A 34 -2.95 -11.10 17.34
N PHE A 35 -2.54 -11.82 18.38
CA PHE A 35 -2.53 -13.28 18.42
C PHE A 35 -3.78 -13.82 19.12
N LYS A 36 -4.11 -15.08 18.86
CA LYS A 36 -5.32 -15.73 19.42
C LYS A 36 -5.31 -15.78 20.95
N GLU A 37 -4.13 -15.83 21.55
CA GLU A 37 -3.92 -15.86 22.99
C GLU A 37 -4.05 -14.48 23.67
N ASN A 38 -4.66 -13.50 23.01
CA ASN A 38 -4.74 -12.11 23.46
C ASN A 38 -3.38 -11.43 23.64
N ILE A 39 -2.33 -11.95 23.01
CA ILE A 39 -1.01 -11.32 22.99
C ILE A 39 -1.02 -10.28 21.86
N ILE A 40 -0.53 -9.07 22.16
CA ILE A 40 -0.36 -8.00 21.18
C ILE A 40 1.13 -7.75 21.02
N LYS A 41 1.62 -7.79 19.78
CA LYS A 41 3.00 -7.41 19.45
C LYS A 41 3.00 -6.13 18.63
N PHE A 42 3.84 -5.19 19.03
CA PHE A 42 4.10 -3.96 18.29
C PHE A 42 5.44 -4.05 17.58
N LEU A 43 5.46 -3.75 16.29
CA LEU A 43 6.70 -3.48 15.57
C LEU A 43 6.90 -1.97 15.54
N ALA A 44 7.88 -1.49 16.28
CA ALA A 44 8.19 -0.07 16.39
C ALA A 44 9.68 0.16 16.15
N HIS A 45 10.01 1.15 15.34
CA HIS A 45 11.37 1.60 15.09
C HIS A 45 11.38 3.05 14.59
N GLU A 46 12.54 3.68 14.57
CA GLU A 46 12.74 5.00 13.92
C GLU A 46 12.29 4.94 12.46
N THR A 47 11.83 6.07 11.92
CA THR A 47 11.31 6.21 10.55
C THR A 47 12.42 6.09 9.48
N ASN A 48 13.31 5.14 9.66
CA ASN A 48 14.41 4.84 8.75
C ASN A 48 14.31 3.39 8.27
N MET A 49 14.06 3.20 6.98
CA MET A 49 13.91 1.88 6.36
C MET A 49 15.19 1.03 6.39
N SER A 50 16.35 1.63 6.60
CA SER A 50 17.59 0.86 6.79
C SER A 50 17.53 -0.05 8.00
N ILE A 51 16.76 0.30 9.04
CA ILE A 51 16.64 -0.48 10.27
C ILE A 51 16.01 -1.86 10.01
N PRO A 52 14.77 -1.96 9.48
CA PRO A 52 14.16 -3.27 9.22
C PRO A 52 14.90 -4.06 8.13
N ILE A 53 15.44 -3.39 7.11
CA ILE A 53 16.21 -4.05 6.05
C ILE A 53 17.47 -4.69 6.62
N SER A 54 18.24 -3.95 7.44
CA SER A 54 19.46 -4.48 8.04
C SER A 54 19.18 -5.59 9.04
N SER A 55 18.07 -5.49 9.78
CA SER A 55 17.62 -6.56 10.68
C SER A 55 17.28 -7.82 9.89
N ALA A 56 16.56 -7.70 8.78
CA ALA A 56 16.22 -8.83 7.92
C ALA A 56 17.45 -9.49 7.28
N LEU A 57 18.48 -8.71 6.99
CA LEU A 57 19.75 -9.19 6.43
C LEU A 57 20.79 -9.59 7.48
N ASN A 58 20.43 -9.59 8.77
CA ASN A 58 21.34 -9.86 9.90
C ASN A 58 22.60 -8.96 9.93
N LEU A 59 22.49 -7.72 9.46
CA LEU A 59 23.59 -6.74 9.42
C LEU A 59 23.66 -5.91 10.72
N HIS A 60 23.59 -6.56 11.88
CA HIS A 60 23.43 -5.94 13.20
C HIS A 60 24.54 -4.96 13.62
N ASN A 61 25.72 -4.99 12.99
CA ASN A 61 26.89 -4.24 13.44
C ASN A 61 27.00 -2.80 12.87
N LYS A 62 26.06 -2.37 12.03
CA LYS A 62 26.15 -1.07 11.33
C LYS A 62 25.36 0.08 11.96
N PHE A 63 24.59 -0.19 13.01
CA PHE A 63 23.81 0.87 13.65
C PHE A 63 24.42 1.25 15.01
N ASN A 64 24.68 2.55 15.19
CA ASN A 64 25.05 3.11 16.49
C ASN A 64 23.94 2.74 17.50
N LYS A 65 24.29 2.04 18.56
CA LYS A 65 23.41 1.76 19.69
C LYS A 65 23.09 3.09 20.38
N LYS A 66 22.10 3.84 19.87
CA LYS A 66 21.48 4.91 20.68
C LYS A 66 20.95 4.27 21.95
N LYS A 67 21.12 4.96 23.08
CA LYS A 67 20.60 4.48 24.36
C LYS A 67 19.10 4.22 24.23
N ASN A 68 18.65 2.99 24.46
CA ASN A 68 17.26 2.56 24.28
C ASN A 68 16.25 3.37 25.14
N TYR A 69 16.71 4.10 26.15
CA TYR A 69 15.88 4.91 27.03
C TYR A 69 15.10 6.01 26.27
N ASP A 70 15.70 6.64 25.25
CA ASP A 70 15.03 7.66 24.46
C ASP A 70 13.87 7.09 23.63
N LEU A 71 13.91 5.80 23.33
CA LEU A 71 12.85 5.11 22.59
C LEU A 71 11.64 4.83 23.48
N ILE A 72 11.82 4.60 24.77
CA ILE A 72 10.74 4.34 25.73
C ILE A 72 9.82 5.55 25.84
N TYR A 73 10.36 6.77 25.85
CA TYR A 73 9.54 7.99 25.90
C TYR A 73 8.64 8.15 24.68
N LYS A 74 9.04 7.62 23.51
CA LYS A 74 8.21 7.60 22.31
C LYS A 74 7.02 6.65 22.41
N LEU A 75 7.07 5.69 23.35
CA LEU A 75 5.97 4.77 23.61
C LEU A 75 4.88 5.37 24.52
N ASN A 76 5.18 6.45 25.25
CA ASN A 76 4.25 7.05 26.20
C ASN A 76 3.01 7.69 25.57
N ASN A 77 3.03 7.99 24.26
CA ASN A 77 1.93 8.65 23.54
C ASN A 77 1.46 7.79 22.36
N PHE A 78 1.01 6.58 22.64
CA PHE A 78 0.39 5.72 21.62
C PHE A 78 -1.01 6.22 21.28
N GLU A 79 -1.08 7.12 20.32
CA GLU A 79 -2.34 7.55 19.74
C GLU A 79 -2.52 6.88 18.37
N PHE A 80 -3.58 6.08 18.26
CA PHE A 80 -3.96 5.46 16.99
C PHE A 80 -5.25 6.05 16.48
N LYS A 81 -5.24 6.58 15.25
CA LYS A 81 -6.41 7.17 14.61
C LYS A 81 -6.92 6.26 13.52
N LYS A 82 -8.24 6.11 13.43
CA LYS A 82 -8.87 5.48 12.28
C LYS A 82 -8.74 6.42 11.08
N PRO A 83 -8.21 5.96 9.95
CA PRO A 83 -8.13 6.82 8.76
C PRO A 83 -9.53 7.12 8.22
N SER A 84 -9.75 8.36 7.77
CA SER A 84 -11.01 8.74 7.15
C SER A 84 -10.92 8.70 5.62
N SER A 85 -11.98 8.27 4.95
CA SER A 85 -12.05 8.24 3.48
C SER A 85 -11.97 9.65 2.88
N LYS A 86 -12.35 10.69 3.62
CA LYS A 86 -12.21 12.08 3.19
C LYS A 86 -10.75 12.49 3.07
N GLN A 87 -9.92 12.07 4.05
CA GLN A 87 -8.48 12.36 4.06
C GLN A 87 -7.69 11.42 3.15
N PHE A 88 -8.13 10.15 3.06
CA PHE A 88 -7.47 9.09 2.29
C PHE A 88 -8.46 8.40 1.34
N PRO A 89 -8.81 9.03 0.20
CA PRO A 89 -9.86 8.52 -0.70
C PRO A 89 -9.60 7.11 -1.23
N LEU A 90 -8.34 6.72 -1.37
CA LEU A 90 -7.95 5.38 -1.85
C LEU A 90 -8.31 4.25 -0.88
N LEU A 91 -8.72 4.54 0.38
CA LEU A 91 -9.20 3.51 1.30
C LEU A 91 -10.41 2.73 0.75
N SER A 92 -11.23 3.38 -0.08
CA SER A 92 -12.37 2.72 -0.73
C SER A 92 -11.97 1.59 -1.68
N ILE A 93 -10.68 1.50 -2.05
CA ILE A 93 -10.16 0.38 -2.85
C ILE A 93 -10.20 -0.93 -2.06
N ILE A 94 -10.10 -0.90 -0.73
CA ILE A 94 -10.11 -2.10 0.12
C ILE A 94 -11.34 -2.96 -0.16
N ASP A 95 -12.50 -2.33 -0.39
CA ASP A 95 -13.76 -3.04 -0.63
C ASP A 95 -13.73 -3.85 -1.93
N ILE A 96 -13.02 -3.36 -2.95
CA ILE A 96 -12.94 -3.99 -4.26
C ILE A 96 -11.71 -4.90 -4.47
N ILE A 97 -10.77 -4.95 -3.50
CA ILE A 97 -9.64 -5.88 -3.57
C ILE A 97 -10.19 -7.33 -3.58
N PRO A 98 -9.78 -8.18 -4.54
CA PRO A 98 -10.17 -9.59 -4.53
C PRO A 98 -9.64 -10.34 -3.28
N GLU A 99 -10.36 -11.37 -2.84
CA GLU A 99 -9.89 -12.21 -1.73
C GLU A 99 -8.60 -12.98 -2.07
N ASN A 100 -8.51 -13.50 -3.27
CA ASN A 100 -7.31 -14.17 -3.76
C ASN A 100 -6.53 -13.23 -4.68
N PRO A 101 -5.20 -13.40 -4.80
CA PRO A 101 -4.38 -12.68 -5.77
C PRO A 101 -4.88 -12.89 -7.21
N THR A 102 -4.99 -11.79 -7.96
CA THR A 102 -5.47 -11.76 -9.35
C THR A 102 -4.66 -10.77 -10.16
N PHE A 103 -5.12 -10.36 -11.34
CA PHE A 103 -4.54 -9.23 -12.06
C PHE A 103 -4.88 -7.86 -11.44
N PHE A 104 -5.74 -7.80 -10.42
CA PHE A 104 -6.10 -6.55 -9.76
C PHE A 104 -4.88 -5.81 -9.24
N GLU A 105 -3.97 -6.52 -8.57
CA GLU A 105 -2.75 -5.96 -7.99
C GLU A 105 -1.83 -5.39 -9.08
N THR A 106 -1.64 -6.15 -10.16
CA THR A 106 -0.84 -5.71 -11.31
C THR A 106 -1.42 -4.44 -11.94
N ILE A 107 -2.74 -4.41 -12.14
CA ILE A 107 -3.44 -3.26 -12.72
C ILE A 107 -3.32 -2.04 -11.81
N LEU A 108 -3.58 -2.19 -10.52
CA LEU A 108 -3.50 -1.10 -9.54
C LEU A 108 -2.09 -0.47 -9.50
N ILE A 109 -1.06 -1.30 -9.40
CA ILE A 109 0.34 -0.83 -9.38
C ILE A 109 0.66 -0.10 -10.68
N THR A 110 0.31 -0.69 -11.83
CA THR A 110 0.61 -0.10 -13.14
C THR A 110 -0.12 1.23 -13.35
N ILE A 111 -1.38 1.35 -12.95
CA ILE A 111 -2.12 2.62 -13.00
C ILE A 111 -1.42 3.66 -12.13
N ASN A 112 -1.08 3.30 -10.90
CA ASN A 112 -0.40 4.21 -9.97
C ASN A 112 0.92 4.74 -10.55
N ASP A 113 1.77 3.86 -11.04
CA ASP A 113 3.09 4.22 -11.56
C ASP A 113 2.99 5.16 -12.77
N ASN A 114 2.04 4.89 -13.67
CA ASN A 114 1.76 5.78 -14.80
C ASN A 114 1.34 7.18 -14.34
N LEU A 115 0.38 7.25 -13.42
CA LEU A 115 -0.15 8.53 -12.95
C LEU A 115 0.88 9.31 -12.13
N VAL A 116 1.69 8.63 -11.33
CA VAL A 116 2.81 9.24 -10.60
C VAL A 116 3.83 9.81 -11.60
N ASN A 117 4.20 9.07 -12.64
CA ASN A 117 5.10 9.55 -13.68
C ASN A 117 4.53 10.78 -14.42
N LYS A 118 3.20 10.78 -14.71
CA LYS A 118 2.54 11.95 -15.30
C LYS A 118 2.56 13.17 -14.38
N TYR A 119 2.36 12.96 -13.09
CA TYR A 119 2.47 14.02 -12.09
C TYR A 119 3.90 14.58 -12.01
N LEU A 120 4.91 13.72 -11.95
CA LEU A 120 6.31 14.14 -11.91
C LEU A 120 6.75 14.90 -13.17
N ASN A 121 6.12 14.61 -14.31
CA ASN A 121 6.32 15.32 -15.58
C ASN A 121 5.36 16.52 -15.77
N ASN A 122 4.65 16.93 -14.73
CA ASN A 122 3.71 18.06 -14.74
C ASN A 122 2.54 17.94 -15.75
N HIS A 123 2.17 16.73 -16.16
CA HIS A 123 1.02 16.49 -17.03
C HIS A 123 -0.32 16.49 -16.28
N ILE A 124 -0.30 16.17 -14.99
CA ILE A 124 -1.48 16.19 -14.10
C ILE A 124 -1.09 16.73 -12.73
N ASN A 125 -2.08 17.26 -11.99
CA ASN A 125 -1.87 17.65 -10.60
C ASN A 125 -1.95 16.45 -9.63
N TYR A 126 -1.52 16.66 -8.38
CA TYR A 126 -1.50 15.60 -7.34
C TYR A 126 -2.89 15.00 -7.07
N LYS A 127 -3.93 15.82 -7.03
CA LYS A 127 -5.32 15.41 -6.82
C LYS A 127 -5.80 14.45 -7.92
N SER A 128 -5.34 14.64 -9.15
CA SER A 128 -5.69 13.79 -10.29
C SER A 128 -5.20 12.35 -10.15
N ILE A 129 -4.15 12.08 -9.37
CA ILE A 129 -3.64 10.72 -9.16
C ILE A 129 -4.75 9.84 -8.56
N HIS A 130 -5.23 10.17 -7.37
CA HIS A 130 -6.21 9.32 -6.69
C HIS A 130 -7.57 9.29 -7.39
N LEU A 131 -7.99 10.39 -8.02
CA LEU A 131 -9.26 10.44 -8.78
C LEU A 131 -9.22 9.52 -10.00
N ASN A 132 -8.12 9.53 -10.76
CA ASN A 132 -7.94 8.61 -11.88
C ASN A 132 -7.83 7.16 -11.43
N ILE A 133 -7.09 6.87 -10.36
CA ILE A 133 -7.00 5.49 -9.82
C ILE A 133 -8.41 4.97 -9.53
N LEU A 134 -9.22 5.71 -8.76
CA LEU A 134 -10.59 5.30 -8.40
C LEU A 134 -11.50 5.11 -9.61
N LYS A 135 -11.37 6.00 -10.60
CA LYS A 135 -12.16 5.93 -11.83
C LYS A 135 -11.75 4.75 -12.70
N LEU A 136 -10.45 4.60 -12.96
CA LEU A 136 -9.91 3.59 -13.86
C LEU A 136 -10.15 2.18 -13.30
N LEU A 137 -9.96 1.95 -12.00
CA LEU A 137 -10.24 0.65 -11.38
C LEU A 137 -11.71 0.21 -11.48
N LYS A 138 -12.65 1.15 -11.57
CA LYS A 138 -14.08 0.84 -11.77
C LYS A 138 -14.46 0.65 -13.25
N SER A 139 -13.52 0.84 -14.16
CA SER A 139 -13.78 0.69 -15.59
C SER A 139 -14.16 -0.75 -15.94
N PRO A 140 -15.19 -0.97 -16.77
CA PRO A 140 -15.55 -2.31 -17.27
C PRO A 140 -14.39 -3.02 -17.96
N PHE A 141 -13.45 -2.25 -18.52
CA PHE A 141 -12.25 -2.78 -19.14
C PHE A 141 -11.38 -3.56 -18.15
N PHE A 142 -11.20 -3.07 -16.92
CA PHE A 142 -10.37 -3.72 -15.91
C PHE A 142 -11.12 -4.71 -15.05
N VAL A 143 -12.39 -4.48 -14.75
CA VAL A 143 -13.20 -5.34 -13.86
C VAL A 143 -13.21 -6.82 -14.31
N LYS A 144 -13.19 -7.07 -15.62
CA LYS A 144 -13.11 -8.43 -16.16
C LYS A 144 -11.85 -9.20 -15.74
N PHE A 145 -10.75 -8.50 -15.44
CA PHE A 145 -9.48 -9.12 -15.03
C PHE A 145 -9.45 -9.46 -13.53
N TYR A 146 -10.35 -8.92 -12.71
CA TYR A 146 -10.32 -9.10 -11.26
C TYR A 146 -10.68 -10.51 -10.77
N LYS A 147 -11.18 -11.36 -11.69
CA LYS A 147 -11.44 -12.78 -11.44
C LYS A 147 -10.36 -13.69 -12.04
N LEU A 148 -9.41 -13.13 -12.76
CA LEU A 148 -8.40 -13.87 -13.47
C LEU A 148 -7.08 -13.87 -12.70
N LYS A 149 -6.44 -15.05 -12.62
CA LYS A 149 -5.11 -15.20 -12.00
C LYS A 149 -4.04 -15.29 -13.09
N PRO A 150 -2.88 -14.63 -12.90
CA PRO A 150 -1.75 -14.85 -13.79
C PRO A 150 -1.25 -16.30 -13.68
N LYS A 151 -0.97 -16.93 -14.79
CA LYS A 151 -0.39 -18.28 -14.85
C LYS A 151 1.13 -18.25 -14.89
N ASN A 152 1.68 -17.16 -15.41
CA ASN A 152 3.12 -16.98 -15.59
C ASN A 152 3.46 -15.48 -15.68
N ILE A 153 4.75 -15.19 -15.72
CA ILE A 153 5.29 -13.84 -15.83
C ILE A 153 4.89 -13.13 -17.14
N TYR A 154 4.70 -13.89 -18.22
CA TYR A 154 4.30 -13.33 -19.52
C TYR A 154 2.89 -12.70 -19.43
N ASP A 155 1.95 -13.39 -18.78
CA ASP A 155 0.59 -12.86 -18.56
C ASP A 155 0.62 -11.53 -17.82
N ILE A 156 1.48 -11.42 -16.79
CA ILE A 156 1.67 -10.19 -16.02
C ILE A 156 2.19 -9.08 -16.94
N LYS A 157 3.21 -9.35 -17.75
CA LYS A 157 3.77 -8.37 -18.70
C LYS A 157 2.73 -7.90 -19.71
N CYS A 158 1.92 -8.82 -20.25
CA CYS A 158 0.83 -8.46 -21.16
C CYS A 158 -0.19 -7.52 -20.49
N VAL A 159 -0.60 -7.80 -19.26
CA VAL A 159 -1.56 -6.95 -18.53
C VAL A 159 -0.94 -5.59 -18.21
N ILE A 160 0.34 -5.51 -17.86
CA ILE A 160 1.06 -4.25 -17.70
C ILE A 160 0.99 -3.41 -18.98
N GLN A 161 1.33 -3.99 -20.14
CA GLN A 161 1.30 -3.29 -21.42
C GLN A 161 -0.12 -2.80 -21.78
N LEU A 162 -1.13 -3.66 -21.60
CA LEU A 162 -2.53 -3.30 -21.82
C LEU A 162 -2.98 -2.16 -20.89
N THR A 163 -2.56 -2.21 -19.62
CA THR A 163 -2.90 -1.18 -18.64
C THR A 163 -2.24 0.15 -18.99
N ASN A 164 -0.96 0.14 -19.37
CA ASN A 164 -0.24 1.34 -19.80
C ASN A 164 -0.97 2.02 -20.96
N LYS A 165 -1.29 1.27 -22.00
CA LYS A 165 -2.01 1.78 -23.18
C LYS A 165 -3.40 2.33 -22.81
N TYR A 166 -4.11 1.66 -21.92
CA TYR A 166 -5.44 2.10 -21.51
C TYR A 166 -5.38 3.39 -20.68
N VAL A 167 -4.44 3.48 -19.74
CA VAL A 167 -4.24 4.69 -18.90
C VAL A 167 -3.91 5.88 -19.79
N GLU A 168 -3.03 5.72 -20.78
CA GLU A 168 -2.60 6.78 -21.69
C GLU A 168 -3.78 7.44 -22.41
N ASN A 169 -4.77 6.66 -22.79
CA ASN A 169 -5.94 7.13 -23.54
C ASN A 169 -7.11 7.59 -22.64
N ASN A 170 -7.06 7.35 -21.32
CA ASN A 170 -8.24 7.52 -20.45
C ASN A 170 -7.99 8.32 -19.17
N TYR A 171 -6.76 8.77 -18.90
CA TYR A 171 -6.48 9.63 -17.76
C TYR A 171 -7.00 11.05 -17.99
N LYS A 172 -7.25 11.79 -16.91
CA LYS A 172 -7.67 13.18 -16.94
C LYS A 172 -6.84 14.02 -15.97
N ASN A 173 -6.59 15.27 -16.33
CA ASN A 173 -6.19 16.27 -15.35
C ASN A 173 -7.47 16.88 -14.77
N TYR A 174 -7.61 16.84 -13.45
CA TYR A 174 -8.73 17.44 -12.73
C TYR A 174 -8.24 18.75 -12.14
N ASP A 175 -8.87 19.85 -12.55
CA ASP A 175 -8.57 21.16 -12.01
C ASP A 175 -8.87 21.20 -10.51
N ASN A 176 -8.16 22.08 -9.81
CA ASN A 176 -8.24 22.22 -8.34
C ASN A 176 -9.57 22.84 -7.89
#